data_76efa35c50e857c8f1b895315e0e0736
#
_entry.id   76efa35c50e857c8f1b895315e0e0736
#
_cell.length_a   1.000
_cell.length_b   1.000
_cell.length_c   1.000
_cell.angle_alpha   90.00
_cell.angle_beta   90.00
_cell.angle_gamma   90.00
#
_symmetry.space_group_name_H-M   'P 1'
#
loop_
_entity.id
_entity.type
_entity.pdbx_description
1 polymer ?
#
loop_
_entity_poly.entity_id
_entity_poly.type
_entity_poly.pdbx_seq_one_letter_code
_entity_poly.pdbx_strand_id
1 'polypeptide(L)'
;MRPIPTAGTASLGDFRRYPGCRLLIACAACSWAKSYSPQRVIDRLRELKAGGHATSLADVARRVGWNCPACQRMRWRAPFAWPANVDAREVKRLTNLYRN
;
A
#
# COMPACT_ATOMS: atom_id res chain seq x y z
N MET A 1 -3.54 1.90 -11.50
CA MET A 1 -3.22 2.65 -10.27
C MET A 1 -1.77 3.14 -10.33
N ARG A 2 -1.53 4.31 -9.78
CA ARG A 2 -0.22 4.95 -9.83
C ARG A 2 0.48 4.79 -8.47
N PRO A 3 1.59 4.05 -8.38
CA PRO A 3 2.32 3.88 -7.11
C PRO A 3 2.83 5.22 -6.59
N ILE A 4 2.79 5.38 -5.27
CA ILE A 4 3.27 6.59 -4.59
C ILE A 4 4.70 6.31 -4.09
N PRO A 5 5.70 7.11 -4.51
CA PRO A 5 7.05 6.95 -3.96
C PRO A 5 7.06 7.25 -2.46
N THR A 6 7.61 6.33 -1.68
CA THR A 6 7.75 6.47 -0.23
C THR A 6 9.17 6.13 0.19
N ALA A 7 9.55 6.59 1.40
CA ALA A 7 10.82 6.17 1.99
C ALA A 7 10.81 4.65 2.26
N GLY A 8 11.98 4.02 2.25
CA GLY A 8 12.11 2.59 2.52
C GLY A 8 11.65 2.17 3.92
N THR A 9 11.53 3.13 4.83
CA THR A 9 11.05 2.93 6.20
C THR A 9 9.57 3.26 6.38
N ALA A 10 8.83 3.54 5.27
CA ALA A 10 7.41 3.88 5.36
C ALA A 10 6.60 2.78 6.04
N SER A 11 5.64 3.18 6.86
CA SER A 11 4.74 2.29 7.58
C SER A 11 3.31 2.41 7.08
N LEU A 12 2.44 1.47 7.48
CA LEU A 12 1.02 1.52 7.12
C LEU A 12 0.34 2.80 7.58
N GLY A 13 0.70 3.32 8.76
CA GLY A 13 0.12 4.55 9.27
C GLY A 13 0.41 5.78 8.43
N ASP A 14 1.43 5.74 7.58
CA ASP A 14 1.78 6.83 6.68
C ASP A 14 0.73 7.06 5.57
N PHE A 15 -0.24 6.15 5.41
CA PHE A 15 -1.34 6.34 4.45
C PHE A 15 -2.10 7.66 4.69
N ARG A 16 -2.08 8.16 5.90
CA ARG A 16 -2.73 9.42 6.27
C ARG A 16 -2.14 10.63 5.55
N ARG A 17 -0.91 10.51 5.07
CA ARG A 17 -0.25 11.56 4.27
C ARG A 17 -0.76 11.62 2.84
N TYR A 18 -1.49 10.60 2.41
CA TYR A 18 -1.97 10.44 1.04
C TYR A 18 -3.47 10.14 1.05
N PRO A 19 -4.32 11.15 1.31
CA PRO A 19 -5.77 10.92 1.48
C PRO A 19 -6.38 10.26 0.24
N GLY A 20 -7.17 9.22 0.48
CA GLY A 20 -7.80 8.47 -0.61
C GLY A 20 -6.90 7.45 -1.28
N CYS A 21 -5.65 7.29 -0.83
CA CYS A 21 -4.75 6.28 -1.40
C CYS A 21 -5.22 4.87 -1.06
N ARG A 22 -4.74 3.91 -1.87
CA ARG A 22 -4.95 2.49 -1.65
C ARG A 22 -3.62 1.82 -1.33
N LEU A 23 -3.67 0.69 -0.64
CA LEU A 23 -2.52 -0.18 -0.48
C LEU A 23 -2.57 -1.24 -1.57
N LEU A 24 -1.52 -1.33 -2.37
CA LEU A 24 -1.40 -2.39 -3.37
C LEU A 24 -0.61 -3.56 -2.80
N ILE A 25 -1.09 -4.76 -3.07
CA ILE A 25 -0.27 -5.95 -2.96
C ILE A 25 0.08 -6.33 -4.40
N ALA A 26 1.31 -6.02 -4.80
CA ALA A 26 1.75 -6.15 -6.19
C ALA A 26 2.83 -7.20 -6.33
N CYS A 27 2.73 -8.01 -7.37
CA CYS A 27 3.77 -9.00 -7.68
C CYS A 27 5.00 -8.29 -8.28
N ALA A 28 6.17 -8.51 -7.69
CA ALA A 28 7.41 -7.94 -8.19
C ALA A 28 7.94 -8.65 -9.44
N ALA A 29 7.43 -9.85 -9.76
CA ALA A 29 7.86 -10.64 -10.89
C ALA A 29 7.01 -10.42 -12.14
N CYS A 30 5.75 -9.98 -11.97
CA CYS A 30 4.84 -9.66 -13.06
C CYS A 30 4.05 -8.40 -12.70
N SER A 31 3.02 -8.06 -13.44
CA SER A 31 2.26 -6.83 -13.21
C SER A 31 0.96 -7.04 -12.42
N TRP A 32 0.73 -8.24 -11.89
CA TRP A 32 -0.48 -8.51 -11.11
C TRP A 32 -0.50 -7.70 -9.83
N ALA A 33 -1.65 -7.11 -9.50
CA ALA A 33 -1.82 -6.36 -8.27
C ALA A 33 -3.26 -6.40 -7.81
N LYS A 34 -3.45 -6.27 -6.50
CA LYS A 34 -4.77 -6.12 -5.88
C LYS A 34 -4.73 -4.97 -4.89
N SER A 35 -5.77 -4.14 -4.88
CA SER A 35 -5.84 -2.99 -3.99
C SER A 35 -6.65 -3.29 -2.74
N TYR A 36 -6.23 -2.69 -1.63
CA TYR A 36 -6.87 -2.81 -0.33
C TYR A 36 -7.00 -1.43 0.31
N SER A 37 -7.97 -1.27 1.21
CA SER A 37 -8.02 -0.12 2.08
C SER A 37 -6.89 -0.21 3.12
N PRO A 38 -6.01 0.80 3.23
CA PRO A 38 -4.95 0.77 4.24
C PRO A 38 -5.49 0.63 5.65
N GLN A 39 -6.59 1.31 5.96
CA GLN A 39 -7.20 1.25 7.29
C GLN A 39 -7.70 -0.15 7.62
N ARG A 40 -8.31 -0.84 6.66
CA ARG A 40 -8.79 -2.21 6.85
C ARG A 40 -7.64 -3.19 7.11
N VAL A 41 -6.51 -2.99 6.43
CA VAL A 41 -5.32 -3.82 6.66
C VAL A 41 -4.78 -3.60 8.06
N ILE A 42 -4.71 -2.34 8.51
CA ILE A 42 -4.30 -2.01 9.88
C ILE A 42 -5.22 -2.66 10.90
N ASP A 43 -6.53 -2.52 10.71
CA ASP A 43 -7.53 -3.09 11.63
C ASP A 43 -7.40 -4.61 11.73
N ARG A 44 -7.19 -5.27 10.59
CA ARG A 44 -7.01 -6.73 10.55
C ARG A 44 -5.75 -7.17 11.27
N LEU A 45 -4.64 -6.46 11.08
CA LEU A 45 -3.39 -6.76 11.78
C LEU A 45 -3.55 -6.58 13.30
N ARG A 46 -4.28 -5.56 13.72
CA ARG A 46 -4.56 -5.35 15.15
C ARG A 46 -5.43 -6.45 15.74
N GLU A 47 -6.46 -6.90 15.03
CA GLU A 47 -7.28 -8.03 15.43
C GLU A 47 -6.44 -9.29 15.62
N LEU A 48 -5.51 -9.54 14.72
CA LEU A 48 -4.62 -10.70 14.76
C LEU A 48 -3.46 -10.54 15.74
N LYS A 49 -3.32 -9.34 16.35
CA LYS A 49 -2.18 -8.97 17.21
C LYS A 49 -0.83 -9.15 16.48
N ALA A 50 -0.84 -8.91 15.17
CA ALA A 50 0.32 -9.13 14.30
C ALA A 50 0.94 -7.83 13.83
N GLY A 51 0.37 -6.66 14.15
CA GLY A 51 0.89 -5.36 13.75
C GLY A 51 -0.15 -4.26 13.89
N GLY A 52 0.08 -3.16 13.20
CA GLY A 52 -0.80 -1.98 13.23
C GLY A 52 -0.21 -0.84 12.41
N HIS A 53 -0.41 0.39 12.87
CA HIS A 53 0.06 1.59 12.17
C HIS A 53 1.58 1.62 11.96
N ALA A 54 2.34 1.08 12.89
CA ALA A 54 3.81 1.08 12.85
C ALA A 54 4.39 -0.04 11.97
N THR A 55 3.56 -0.96 11.46
CA THR A 55 4.03 -2.04 10.59
C THR A 55 4.54 -1.46 9.27
N SER A 56 5.80 -1.75 8.91
CA SER A 56 6.39 -1.24 7.68
C SER A 56 5.75 -1.88 6.44
N LEU A 57 5.76 -1.16 5.32
CA LEU A 57 5.27 -1.70 4.04
C LEU A 57 6.08 -2.93 3.61
N ALA A 58 7.38 -2.95 3.91
CA ALA A 58 8.23 -4.12 3.64
C ALA A 58 7.77 -5.33 4.44
N ASP A 59 7.38 -5.15 5.70
CA ASP A 59 6.86 -6.24 6.52
C ASP A 59 5.50 -6.74 6.00
N VAL A 60 4.64 -5.84 5.53
CA VAL A 60 3.37 -6.24 4.91
C VAL A 60 3.65 -7.16 3.72
N ALA A 61 4.57 -6.78 2.85
CA ALA A 61 4.92 -7.58 1.68
C ALA A 61 5.46 -8.97 2.08
N ARG A 62 6.30 -9.04 3.13
CA ARG A 62 6.85 -10.30 3.61
C ARG A 62 5.81 -11.23 4.23
N ARG A 63 4.71 -10.68 4.74
CA ARG A 63 3.64 -11.46 5.38
C ARG A 63 2.66 -12.07 4.38
N VAL A 64 2.72 -11.70 3.11
CA VAL A 64 1.89 -12.30 2.07
C VAL A 64 2.39 -13.74 1.83
N GLY A 65 1.59 -14.72 2.24
CA GLY A 65 1.98 -16.14 2.24
C GLY A 65 1.41 -16.97 1.10
N TRP A 66 0.92 -16.32 0.04
CA TRP A 66 0.33 -17.02 -1.10
C TRP A 66 1.07 -16.66 -2.39
N ASN A 67 1.02 -17.55 -3.35
CA ASN A 67 1.67 -17.34 -4.64
C ASN A 67 0.85 -16.41 -5.53
N CYS A 68 1.52 -15.65 -6.40
CA CYS A 68 0.85 -14.79 -7.37
C CYS A 68 -0.09 -15.63 -8.26
N PRO A 69 -1.38 -15.26 -8.40
CA PRO A 69 -2.31 -16.00 -9.24
C PRO A 69 -1.94 -16.01 -10.73
N ALA A 70 -1.16 -15.01 -11.17
CA ALA A 70 -0.78 -14.87 -12.58
C ALA A 70 0.50 -15.63 -12.94
N CYS A 71 1.56 -15.54 -12.11
CA CYS A 71 2.86 -16.12 -12.45
C CYS A 71 3.33 -17.21 -11.48
N GLN A 72 2.58 -17.49 -10.42
CA GLN A 72 2.86 -18.51 -9.40
C GLN A 72 4.12 -18.25 -8.57
N ARG A 73 4.72 -17.06 -8.64
CA ARG A 73 5.86 -16.68 -7.83
C ARG A 73 5.40 -15.97 -6.56
N MET A 74 6.24 -15.97 -5.54
CA MET A 74 5.94 -15.31 -4.27
C MET A 74 6.96 -14.18 -4.03
N ARG A 75 6.85 -13.12 -4.81
CA ARG A 75 7.65 -11.91 -4.69
C ARG A 75 6.72 -10.72 -4.63
N TRP A 76 6.54 -10.16 -3.45
CA TRP A 76 5.51 -9.14 -3.21
C TRP A 76 6.11 -7.79 -2.89
N ARG A 77 5.40 -6.75 -3.35
CA ARG A 77 5.60 -5.36 -2.95
C ARG A 77 4.29 -4.84 -2.39
N ALA A 78 4.36 -3.91 -1.46
CA ALA A 78 3.17 -3.34 -0.83
C ALA A 78 3.23 -1.80 -0.84
N PRO A 79 3.23 -1.14 -2.02
CA PRO A 79 3.24 0.32 -2.07
C PRO A 79 1.86 0.89 -1.83
N PHE A 80 1.81 2.16 -1.38
CA PHE A 80 0.61 2.95 -1.53
C PHE A 80 0.44 3.35 -3.00
N ALA A 81 -0.80 3.59 -3.42
CA ALA A 81 -1.08 3.99 -4.78
C ALA A 81 -2.31 4.89 -4.84
N TRP A 82 -2.32 5.80 -5.82
CA TRP A 82 -3.49 6.61 -6.11
C TRP A 82 -4.48 5.81 -6.96
N PRO A 83 -5.79 5.88 -6.66
CA PRO A 83 -6.81 5.27 -7.53
C PRO A 83 -6.73 5.80 -8.97
N ALA A 84 -7.13 4.97 -9.92
CA ALA A 84 -7.07 5.33 -11.34
C ALA A 84 -7.99 6.50 -11.72
N ASN A 85 -9.03 6.76 -10.92
CA ASN A 85 -9.97 7.85 -11.14
C ASN A 85 -9.52 9.20 -10.57
N VAL A 86 -8.35 9.26 -9.92
CA VAL A 86 -7.80 10.50 -9.38
C VAL A 86 -6.86 11.12 -10.42
N ASP A 87 -7.13 12.34 -10.86
CA ASP A 87 -6.30 13.01 -11.85
C ASP A 87 -5.02 13.59 -11.22
N ALA A 88 -4.07 13.99 -12.07
CA ALA A 88 -2.77 14.50 -11.62
C ALA A 88 -2.87 15.79 -10.79
N ARG A 89 -3.85 16.65 -11.11
CA ARG A 89 -4.08 17.91 -10.37
C ARG A 89 -4.59 17.61 -8.96
N GLU A 90 -5.52 16.68 -8.83
CA GLU A 90 -6.09 16.28 -7.56
C GLU A 90 -5.05 15.60 -6.67
N VAL A 91 -4.23 14.73 -7.24
CA VAL A 91 -3.10 14.10 -6.53
C VAL A 91 -2.17 15.16 -5.96
N LYS A 92 -1.79 16.16 -6.78
CA LYS A 92 -0.90 17.23 -6.36
C LYS A 92 -1.52 18.09 -5.25
N ARG A 93 -2.80 18.43 -5.38
CA ARG A 93 -3.54 19.22 -4.38
C ARG A 93 -3.62 18.47 -3.04
N LEU A 94 -4.00 17.19 -3.06
CA LEU A 94 -4.12 16.37 -1.87
C LEU A 94 -2.76 16.19 -1.17
N THR A 95 -1.72 15.97 -1.94
CA THR A 95 -0.35 15.85 -1.41
C THR A 95 0.09 17.14 -0.73
N ASN A 96 -0.21 18.31 -1.31
CA ASN A 96 0.14 19.60 -0.73
C ASN A 96 -0.63 19.92 0.55
N LEU A 97 -1.90 19.52 0.63
CA LEU A 97 -2.75 19.73 1.82
C LEU A 97 -2.17 19.04 3.06
N TYR A 98 -1.50 17.92 2.91
CA TYR A 98 -1.00 17.10 4.01
C TYR A 98 0.51 17.20 4.23
N ARG A 99 1.16 18.11 3.52
CA ARG A 99 2.62 18.29 3.58
C ARG A 99 3.07 19.13 4.77
N ASN A 100 2.15 19.79 5.43
CA ASN A 100 2.45 20.66 6.57
C ASN A 100 2.28 19.92 7.89
#